data_e18820337f849afb62618e3927565db5
#
_entry.id   e18820337f849afb62618e3927565db5
#
_cell.length_a   1.000
_cell.length_b   1.000
_cell.length_c   1.000
_cell.angle_alpha   90.00
_cell.angle_beta   90.00
_cell.angle_gamma   90.00
#
_symmetry.space_group_name_H-M   'P 1'
#
loop_
_entity.id
_entity.type
_entity.pdbx_description
1 polymer ?
#
loop_
_entity_poly.entity_id
_entity_poly.type
_entity_poly.pdbx_seq_one_letter_code
_entity_poly.pdbx_strand_id
1 'polypeptide(L)'
;MARELLLLRHGKSDWSEQVEDFKRPLKDRGKRGAQRIGVWLLQYQLQPDYVVSSPAERAIITAQKAVKVMGQDADKITQDRRIYAARVEDLLQVLAETPKSAKRVLMVGHNPGLEALTEYLEGKRIPLPKDGKLIPTATLARISMPNDWKKLRPGDGKLDSIIRASSLDKKFPFPDPTSKEMRDRPAYYYNQSSVIPYRIKDGKPEFLLVRSSKQKHWVVPKGISEPWLTLQASAAKEAFEEAGVEGDVGSESLGSYKYEKWGAECSVQVYPMLVKNLIPEDEWEERHRGREWLSPDEAIERIKQAELKPMIKKLAKMLEKQKSKK
;
A
#
# COMPACT_ATOMS: atom_id res chain seq x y z
N MET A 1 -11.92 -22.65 -17.39
CA MET A 1 -12.16 -21.19 -17.50
C MET A 1 -10.95 -20.58 -18.19
N ALA A 2 -11.18 -19.69 -19.15
CA ALA A 2 -10.10 -18.98 -19.82
C ALA A 2 -9.26 -18.21 -18.80
N ARG A 3 -7.96 -18.13 -18.99
CA ARG A 3 -7.04 -17.34 -18.18
C ARG A 3 -6.97 -15.91 -18.70
N GLU A 4 -6.56 -14.99 -17.84
CA GLU A 4 -6.36 -13.60 -18.21
C GLU A 4 -4.96 -13.11 -17.78
N LEU A 5 -4.33 -12.35 -18.64
CA LEU A 5 -3.10 -11.63 -18.35
C LEU A 5 -3.39 -10.13 -18.33
N LEU A 6 -3.04 -9.50 -17.24
CA LEU A 6 -3.13 -8.08 -17.00
C LEU A 6 -1.71 -7.50 -17.02
N LEU A 7 -1.32 -6.82 -18.11
CA LEU A 7 -0.02 -6.18 -18.24
C LEU A 7 -0.13 -4.72 -17.84
N LEU A 8 0.48 -4.34 -16.72
CA LEU A 8 0.45 -2.97 -16.21
C LEU A 8 1.83 -2.31 -16.33
N ARG A 9 1.95 -1.28 -17.15
CA ARG A 9 3.15 -0.46 -17.15
C ARG A 9 3.20 0.41 -15.91
N HIS A 10 4.38 0.52 -15.29
CA HIS A 10 4.58 1.37 -14.12
C HIS A 10 4.04 2.80 -14.30
N GLY A 11 3.65 3.45 -13.20
CA GLY A 11 3.18 4.83 -13.17
C GLY A 11 4.27 5.84 -13.53
N LYS A 12 3.90 7.13 -13.60
CA LYS A 12 4.85 8.21 -13.90
C LYS A 12 5.93 8.31 -12.84
N SER A 13 7.17 8.06 -13.22
CA SER A 13 8.36 8.18 -12.36
C SER A 13 8.85 9.62 -12.21
N ASP A 14 9.59 9.85 -11.13
CA ASP A 14 10.26 11.12 -10.87
C ASP A 14 11.66 11.14 -11.47
N TRP A 15 12.02 12.24 -12.10
CA TRP A 15 13.31 12.49 -12.72
C TRP A 15 14.04 13.67 -12.06
N SER A 16 13.46 14.23 -10.99
CA SER A 16 14.07 15.36 -10.28
C SER A 16 15.25 14.95 -9.38
N GLU A 17 15.29 13.67 -9.00
CA GLU A 17 16.38 13.12 -8.19
C GLU A 17 17.42 12.42 -9.08
N GLN A 18 18.69 12.65 -8.77
CA GLN A 18 19.81 11.96 -9.41
C GLN A 18 20.05 10.60 -8.74
N VAL A 19 19.22 9.63 -9.11
CA VAL A 19 19.31 8.25 -8.62
C VAL A 19 19.46 7.29 -9.80
N GLU A 20 20.01 6.11 -9.54
CA GLU A 20 20.04 5.03 -10.52
C GLU A 20 18.64 4.74 -11.07
N ASP A 21 18.53 4.40 -12.36
CA ASP A 21 17.24 4.12 -13.01
C ASP A 21 16.40 3.10 -12.25
N PHE A 22 17.02 2.09 -11.69
CA PHE A 22 16.36 1.04 -10.92
C PHE A 22 15.67 1.57 -9.65
N LYS A 23 16.30 2.51 -8.96
CA LYS A 23 15.84 3.14 -7.71
C LYS A 23 14.97 4.39 -7.94
N ARG A 24 14.62 4.70 -9.18
CA ARG A 24 13.86 5.90 -9.50
C ARG A 24 12.42 5.83 -8.99
N PRO A 25 12.01 6.77 -8.12
CA PRO A 25 10.71 6.73 -7.45
C PRO A 25 9.54 7.12 -8.36
N LEU A 26 8.32 6.91 -7.89
CA LEU A 26 7.10 7.38 -8.53
C LEU A 26 6.74 8.81 -8.09
N LYS A 27 6.34 9.64 -9.05
CA LYS A 27 5.59 10.88 -8.75
C LYS A 27 4.23 10.55 -8.12
N ASP A 28 3.68 11.48 -7.33
CA ASP A 28 2.34 11.34 -6.74
C ASP A 28 1.27 11.03 -7.81
N ARG A 29 1.33 11.69 -8.97
CA ARG A 29 0.43 11.36 -10.09
C ARG A 29 0.59 9.93 -10.61
N GLY A 30 1.79 9.34 -10.51
CA GLY A 30 2.05 7.95 -10.88
C GLY A 30 1.42 6.99 -9.88
N LYS A 31 1.54 7.28 -8.57
CA LYS A 31 0.87 6.53 -7.49
C LYS A 31 -0.65 6.56 -7.65
N ARG A 32 -1.22 7.76 -7.92
CA ARG A 32 -2.67 7.89 -8.19
C ARG A 32 -3.11 7.18 -9.47
N GLY A 33 -2.29 7.16 -10.51
CA GLY A 33 -2.57 6.40 -11.72
C GLY A 33 -2.70 4.90 -11.45
N ALA A 34 -1.76 4.33 -10.68
CA ALA A 34 -1.82 2.94 -10.24
C ALA A 34 -3.09 2.63 -9.43
N GLN A 35 -3.44 3.51 -8.49
CA GLN A 35 -4.66 3.40 -7.68
C GLN A 35 -5.94 3.42 -8.52
N ARG A 36 -6.01 4.27 -9.57
CA ARG A 36 -7.17 4.29 -10.49
C ARG A 36 -7.32 2.99 -11.26
N ILE A 37 -6.21 2.42 -11.73
CA ILE A 37 -6.22 1.09 -12.36
C ILE A 37 -6.72 0.04 -11.36
N GLY A 38 -6.26 0.08 -10.11
CA GLY A 38 -6.75 -0.82 -9.05
C GLY A 38 -8.25 -0.67 -8.78
N VAL A 39 -8.77 0.58 -8.72
CA VAL A 39 -10.23 0.83 -8.58
C VAL A 39 -10.99 0.27 -9.79
N TRP A 40 -10.50 0.52 -11.00
CA TRP A 40 -11.12 0.00 -12.22
C TRP A 40 -11.19 -1.53 -12.19
N LEU A 41 -10.09 -2.20 -11.84
CA LEU A 41 -10.07 -3.67 -11.69
C LEU A 41 -11.08 -4.15 -10.64
N LEU A 42 -11.21 -3.45 -9.53
CA LEU A 42 -12.16 -3.78 -8.47
C LEU A 42 -13.61 -3.60 -8.93
N GLN A 43 -13.94 -2.50 -9.61
CA GLN A 43 -15.27 -2.20 -10.14
C GLN A 43 -15.75 -3.24 -11.14
N TYR A 44 -14.84 -3.76 -11.97
CA TYR A 44 -15.14 -4.78 -12.98
C TYR A 44 -14.93 -6.22 -12.50
N GLN A 45 -14.64 -6.43 -11.20
CA GLN A 45 -14.39 -7.75 -10.59
C GLN A 45 -13.23 -8.51 -11.28
N LEU A 46 -12.20 -7.77 -11.63
CA LEU A 46 -11.01 -8.24 -12.34
C LEU A 46 -9.78 -8.33 -11.45
N GLN A 47 -9.96 -8.54 -10.13
CA GLN A 47 -8.83 -8.69 -9.21
C GLN A 47 -7.96 -9.90 -9.64
N PRO A 48 -6.63 -9.73 -9.70
CA PRO A 48 -5.72 -10.83 -9.99
C PRO A 48 -5.66 -11.81 -8.80
N ASP A 49 -5.45 -13.08 -9.09
CA ASP A 49 -5.14 -14.10 -8.08
C ASP A 49 -3.62 -14.38 -7.97
N TYR A 50 -2.83 -13.83 -8.88
CA TYR A 50 -1.37 -13.82 -8.79
C TYR A 50 -0.81 -12.49 -9.32
N VAL A 51 0.14 -11.92 -8.58
CA VAL A 51 0.77 -10.65 -8.94
C VAL A 51 2.29 -10.82 -8.98
N VAL A 52 2.89 -10.47 -10.12
CA VAL A 52 4.33 -10.45 -10.30
C VAL A 52 4.80 -9.08 -10.82
N SER A 53 5.86 -8.56 -10.28
CA SER A 53 6.37 -7.22 -10.63
C SER A 53 7.88 -7.22 -10.83
N SER A 54 8.33 -6.34 -11.72
CA SER A 54 9.72 -5.90 -11.69
C SER A 54 10.04 -5.31 -10.30
N PRO A 55 11.21 -5.64 -9.70
CA PRO A 55 11.63 -5.06 -8.43
C PRO A 55 12.11 -3.60 -8.53
N ALA A 56 12.20 -3.02 -9.74
CA ALA A 56 12.49 -1.59 -9.88
C ALA A 56 11.45 -0.75 -9.13
N GLU A 57 11.89 0.23 -8.33
CA GLU A 57 11.06 0.95 -7.35
C GLU A 57 9.74 1.46 -7.95
N ARG A 58 9.79 2.07 -9.15
CA ARG A 58 8.59 2.57 -9.83
C ARG A 58 7.58 1.47 -10.19
N ALA A 59 8.05 0.23 -10.45
CA ALA A 59 7.16 -0.87 -10.82
C ALA A 59 6.56 -1.52 -9.57
N ILE A 60 7.39 -1.86 -8.57
CA ILE A 60 6.89 -2.48 -7.34
C ILE A 60 5.91 -1.54 -6.60
N ILE A 61 6.19 -0.24 -6.50
CA ILE A 61 5.25 0.72 -5.91
C ILE A 61 3.96 0.84 -6.73
N THR A 62 4.04 0.75 -8.07
CA THR A 62 2.83 0.70 -8.91
C THR A 62 1.98 -0.52 -8.57
N ALA A 63 2.59 -1.71 -8.49
CA ALA A 63 1.90 -2.94 -8.11
C ALA A 63 1.25 -2.81 -6.72
N GLN A 64 2.01 -2.39 -5.71
CA GLN A 64 1.54 -2.19 -4.35
C GLN A 64 0.34 -1.23 -4.28
N LYS A 65 0.42 -0.08 -4.97
CA LYS A 65 -0.68 0.90 -4.98
C LYS A 65 -1.94 0.40 -5.68
N ALA A 66 -1.80 -0.43 -6.71
CA ALA A 66 -2.94 -1.05 -7.38
C ALA A 66 -3.59 -2.14 -6.51
N VAL A 67 -2.81 -3.06 -5.93
CA VAL A 67 -3.35 -4.17 -5.14
C VAL A 67 -3.96 -3.71 -3.81
N LYS A 68 -3.36 -2.68 -3.15
CA LYS A 68 -3.91 -2.09 -1.92
C LYS A 68 -5.34 -1.60 -2.10
N VAL A 69 -5.65 -0.97 -3.21
CA VAL A 69 -7.03 -0.50 -3.51
C VAL A 69 -8.00 -1.68 -3.63
N MET A 70 -7.53 -2.82 -4.12
CA MET A 70 -8.32 -4.04 -4.26
C MET A 70 -8.47 -4.84 -2.96
N GLY A 71 -7.93 -4.35 -1.85
CA GLY A 71 -7.96 -5.05 -0.56
C GLY A 71 -7.00 -6.24 -0.50
N GLN A 72 -6.04 -6.32 -1.43
CA GLN A 72 -5.09 -7.43 -1.51
C GLN A 72 -3.79 -7.10 -0.79
N ASP A 73 -3.18 -8.14 -0.24
CA ASP A 73 -1.92 -8.07 0.50
C ASP A 73 -0.75 -7.73 -0.44
N ALA A 74 -0.17 -6.55 -0.23
CA ALA A 74 0.95 -6.07 -1.04
C ALA A 74 2.26 -6.84 -0.78
N ASP A 75 2.38 -7.52 0.36
CA ASP A 75 3.57 -8.29 0.73
C ASP A 75 3.62 -9.65 -0.02
N LYS A 76 2.48 -10.06 -0.62
CA LYS A 76 2.39 -11.25 -1.48
C LYS A 76 2.76 -11.01 -2.94
N ILE A 77 3.18 -9.81 -3.31
CA ILE A 77 3.64 -9.52 -4.67
C ILE A 77 4.97 -10.23 -4.90
N THR A 78 5.00 -11.16 -5.85
CA THR A 78 6.23 -11.78 -6.31
C THR A 78 7.07 -10.77 -7.08
N GLN A 79 8.35 -10.65 -6.73
CA GLN A 79 9.28 -9.79 -7.46
C GLN A 79 10.19 -10.64 -8.34
N ASP A 80 10.29 -10.27 -9.62
CA ASP A 80 11.15 -10.96 -10.58
C ASP A 80 11.99 -9.96 -11.39
N ARG A 81 13.31 -10.08 -11.25
CA ARG A 81 14.25 -9.16 -11.90
C ARG A 81 14.24 -9.29 -13.43
N ARG A 82 13.83 -10.43 -13.99
CA ARG A 82 13.71 -10.64 -15.44
C ARG A 82 12.69 -9.70 -16.09
N ILE A 83 11.76 -9.13 -15.32
CA ILE A 83 10.78 -8.14 -15.83
C ILE A 83 11.41 -6.75 -16.02
N TYR A 84 12.59 -6.50 -15.44
CA TYR A 84 13.30 -5.24 -15.62
C TYR A 84 14.12 -5.25 -16.91
N ALA A 85 13.88 -4.26 -17.82
CA ALA A 85 14.47 -4.17 -19.15
C ALA A 85 14.30 -5.46 -19.99
N ALA A 86 13.18 -6.14 -19.80
CA ALA A 86 12.86 -7.44 -20.33
C ALA A 86 12.70 -7.47 -21.87
N ARG A 87 13.12 -8.54 -22.48
CA ARG A 87 12.70 -8.98 -23.81
C ARG A 87 11.45 -9.88 -23.68
N VAL A 88 10.81 -10.20 -24.79
CA VAL A 88 9.62 -11.06 -24.81
C VAL A 88 9.90 -12.43 -24.18
N GLU A 89 11.05 -13.01 -24.50
CA GLU A 89 11.47 -14.33 -24.01
C GLU A 89 11.57 -14.37 -22.48
N ASP A 90 12.11 -13.29 -21.88
CA ASP A 90 12.24 -13.17 -20.42
C ASP A 90 10.85 -13.14 -19.76
N LEU A 91 9.91 -12.38 -20.33
CA LEU A 91 8.54 -12.29 -19.82
C LEU A 91 7.75 -13.58 -20.00
N LEU A 92 7.96 -14.30 -21.11
CA LEU A 92 7.38 -15.63 -21.35
C LEU A 92 7.89 -16.66 -20.34
N GLN A 93 9.17 -16.61 -19.96
CA GLN A 93 9.72 -17.48 -18.92
C GLN A 93 9.07 -17.19 -17.57
N VAL A 94 8.92 -15.91 -17.18
CA VAL A 94 8.23 -15.54 -15.94
C VAL A 94 6.78 -16.07 -15.95
N LEU A 95 6.07 -15.94 -17.07
CA LEU A 95 4.71 -16.48 -17.20
C LEU A 95 4.69 -18.01 -17.09
N ALA A 96 5.67 -18.72 -17.67
CA ALA A 96 5.75 -20.18 -17.61
C ALA A 96 5.96 -20.72 -16.18
N GLU A 97 6.52 -19.91 -15.28
CA GLU A 97 6.74 -20.23 -13.86
C GLU A 97 5.56 -19.82 -12.97
N THR A 98 4.56 -19.15 -13.52
CA THR A 98 3.33 -18.76 -12.79
C THR A 98 2.63 -20.01 -12.23
N PRO A 99 2.11 -19.94 -11.00
CA PRO A 99 1.38 -21.07 -10.40
C PRO A 99 0.26 -21.58 -11.30
N LYS A 100 0.16 -22.90 -11.46
CA LYS A 100 -0.88 -23.52 -12.31
C LYS A 100 -2.30 -23.15 -11.87
N SER A 101 -2.51 -22.85 -10.60
CA SER A 101 -3.80 -22.40 -10.04
C SER A 101 -4.17 -20.99 -10.46
N ALA A 102 -3.20 -20.15 -10.84
CA ALA A 102 -3.44 -18.77 -11.22
C ALA A 102 -4.28 -18.68 -12.50
N LYS A 103 -5.41 -18.01 -12.40
CA LYS A 103 -6.34 -17.77 -13.51
C LYS A 103 -6.21 -16.37 -14.08
N ARG A 104 -5.93 -15.39 -13.22
CA ARG A 104 -5.73 -13.98 -13.61
C ARG A 104 -4.43 -13.47 -13.03
N VAL A 105 -3.46 -13.22 -13.90
CA VAL A 105 -2.12 -12.76 -13.54
C VAL A 105 -1.99 -11.27 -13.80
N LEU A 106 -1.56 -10.49 -12.80
CA LEU A 106 -1.11 -9.12 -13.00
C LEU A 106 0.42 -9.09 -13.07
N MET A 107 0.95 -8.72 -14.23
CA MET A 107 2.38 -8.47 -14.42
C MET A 107 2.62 -6.97 -14.51
N VAL A 108 3.49 -6.43 -13.64
CA VAL A 108 3.83 -5.01 -13.61
C VAL A 108 5.27 -4.82 -14.06
N GLY A 109 5.45 -4.01 -15.12
CA GLY A 109 6.77 -3.88 -15.75
C GLY A 109 6.96 -2.60 -16.57
N HIS A 110 7.76 -2.74 -17.62
CA HIS A 110 8.30 -1.64 -18.38
C HIS A 110 8.14 -1.83 -19.89
N ASN A 111 8.08 -0.72 -20.63
CA ASN A 111 8.31 -0.74 -22.08
C ASN A 111 9.81 -0.72 -22.37
N PRO A 112 10.25 -1.27 -23.53
CA PRO A 112 9.40 -1.78 -24.61
C PRO A 112 8.87 -3.20 -24.39
N GLY A 113 9.34 -3.95 -23.38
CA GLY A 113 9.02 -5.36 -23.18
C GLY A 113 7.52 -5.66 -23.10
N LEU A 114 6.72 -4.85 -22.36
CA LEU A 114 5.27 -5.07 -22.25
C LEU A 114 4.54 -4.83 -23.59
N GLU A 115 4.93 -3.82 -24.38
CA GLU A 115 4.36 -3.59 -25.71
C GLU A 115 4.68 -4.75 -26.64
N ALA A 116 5.94 -5.19 -26.66
CA ALA A 116 6.40 -6.32 -27.48
C ALA A 116 5.70 -7.63 -27.11
N LEU A 117 5.53 -7.91 -25.80
CA LEU A 117 4.77 -9.09 -25.34
C LEU A 117 3.31 -9.02 -25.75
N THR A 118 2.68 -7.84 -25.70
CA THR A 118 1.28 -7.66 -26.10
C THR A 118 1.11 -7.96 -27.59
N GLU A 119 1.99 -7.45 -28.46
CA GLU A 119 1.98 -7.74 -29.90
C GLU A 119 2.28 -9.21 -30.20
N TYR A 120 3.25 -9.81 -29.49
CA TYR A 120 3.56 -11.24 -29.61
C TYR A 120 2.35 -12.11 -29.29
N LEU A 121 1.67 -11.86 -28.18
CA LEU A 121 0.51 -12.65 -27.79
C LEU A 121 -0.69 -12.44 -28.72
N GLU A 122 -0.90 -11.24 -29.25
CA GLU A 122 -1.94 -10.96 -30.25
C GLU A 122 -1.60 -11.55 -31.62
N GLY A 123 -0.34 -11.92 -31.86
CA GLY A 123 0.14 -12.50 -33.13
C GLY A 123 0.20 -11.52 -34.29
N LYS A 124 0.01 -10.23 -34.06
CA LYS A 124 0.07 -9.17 -35.06
C LYS A 124 0.45 -7.83 -34.44
N ARG A 125 0.89 -6.92 -35.28
CA ARG A 125 1.13 -5.54 -34.90
C ARG A 125 -0.17 -4.84 -34.54
N ILE A 126 -0.20 -4.13 -33.42
CA ILE A 126 -1.37 -3.40 -32.95
C ILE A 126 -1.29 -1.96 -33.44
N PRO A 127 -2.35 -1.44 -34.10
CA PRO A 127 -2.36 -0.04 -34.55
C PRO A 127 -2.16 0.91 -33.36
N LEU A 128 -1.22 1.84 -33.50
CA LEU A 128 -0.98 2.83 -32.47
C LEU A 128 -2.09 3.89 -32.44
N PRO A 129 -2.54 4.31 -31.25
CA PRO A 129 -3.40 5.47 -31.09
C PRO A 129 -2.74 6.76 -31.65
N LYS A 130 -3.56 7.83 -31.78
CA LYS A 130 -3.10 9.13 -32.33
C LYS A 130 -1.84 9.71 -31.62
N ASP A 131 -1.63 9.38 -30.34
CA ASP A 131 -0.46 9.84 -29.58
C ASP A 131 0.79 8.96 -29.76
N GLY A 132 0.73 7.96 -30.63
CA GLY A 132 1.85 7.08 -30.97
C GLY A 132 2.29 6.13 -29.85
N LYS A 133 1.48 5.91 -28.81
CA LYS A 133 1.85 5.11 -27.63
C LYS A 133 0.82 4.02 -27.37
N LEU A 134 1.22 2.77 -27.46
CA LEU A 134 0.34 1.64 -27.15
C LEU A 134 0.06 1.53 -25.66
N ILE A 135 1.12 1.41 -24.85
CA ILE A 135 1.05 1.28 -23.38
C ILE A 135 1.82 2.42 -22.71
N PRO A 136 1.29 3.65 -22.61
CA PRO A 136 1.93 4.72 -21.83
C PRO A 136 1.95 4.39 -20.31
N THR A 137 2.63 5.20 -19.50
CA THR A 137 2.72 4.97 -18.04
C THR A 137 1.34 4.86 -17.38
N ALA A 138 1.18 3.96 -16.40
CA ALA A 138 -0.08 3.61 -15.74
C ALA A 138 -1.17 3.20 -16.73
N THR A 139 -0.82 2.35 -17.68
CA THR A 139 -1.75 1.74 -18.64
C THR A 139 -1.74 0.24 -18.45
N LEU A 140 -2.94 -0.33 -18.44
CA LEU A 140 -3.23 -1.75 -18.33
C LEU A 140 -3.66 -2.29 -19.70
N ALA A 141 -3.00 -3.34 -20.20
CA ALA A 141 -3.49 -4.17 -21.28
C ALA A 141 -4.10 -5.45 -20.70
N ARG A 142 -5.31 -5.75 -21.08
CA ARG A 142 -6.04 -6.97 -20.70
C ARG A 142 -6.06 -7.94 -21.85
N ILE A 143 -5.58 -9.16 -21.62
CA ILE A 143 -5.37 -10.18 -22.65
C ILE A 143 -6.02 -11.48 -22.19
N SER A 144 -6.95 -12.01 -22.98
CA SER A 144 -7.47 -13.35 -22.82
C SER A 144 -6.41 -14.36 -23.23
N MET A 145 -6.18 -15.38 -22.39
CA MET A 145 -5.09 -16.34 -22.52
C MET A 145 -5.61 -17.78 -22.64
N PRO A 146 -4.83 -18.70 -23.25
CA PRO A 146 -5.13 -20.12 -23.22
C PRO A 146 -5.06 -20.70 -21.79
N ASN A 147 -5.48 -21.95 -21.64
CA ASN A 147 -5.56 -22.61 -20.33
C ASN A 147 -4.18 -23.04 -19.74
N ASP A 148 -3.10 -22.64 -20.37
CA ASP A 148 -1.73 -22.91 -19.87
C ASP A 148 -0.87 -21.64 -20.00
N TRP A 149 -0.03 -21.40 -18.99
CA TRP A 149 0.97 -20.34 -19.01
C TRP A 149 2.27 -20.75 -19.68
N LYS A 150 2.43 -22.06 -19.92
CA LYS A 150 3.63 -22.62 -20.52
C LYS A 150 3.52 -22.66 -22.05
N LYS A 151 4.66 -22.53 -22.71
CA LYS A 151 4.78 -22.69 -24.18
C LYS A 151 3.88 -21.75 -24.98
N LEU A 152 3.68 -20.53 -24.50
CA LEU A 152 2.93 -19.50 -25.23
C LEU A 152 3.61 -19.18 -26.57
N ARG A 153 2.81 -19.13 -27.65
CA ARG A 153 3.23 -18.86 -29.03
C ARG A 153 2.65 -17.52 -29.51
N PRO A 154 3.21 -16.97 -30.59
CA PRO A 154 2.58 -15.81 -31.22
C PRO A 154 1.12 -16.10 -31.60
N GLY A 155 0.19 -15.21 -31.17
CA GLY A 155 -1.23 -15.35 -31.44
C GLY A 155 -2.00 -16.22 -30.45
N ASP A 156 -1.37 -16.75 -29.40
CA ASP A 156 -2.06 -17.54 -28.37
C ASP A 156 -2.93 -16.69 -27.44
N GLY A 157 -2.74 -15.37 -27.39
CA GLY A 157 -3.53 -14.44 -26.63
C GLY A 157 -4.44 -13.59 -27.52
N LYS A 158 -5.43 -12.94 -26.90
CA LYS A 158 -6.28 -11.95 -27.55
C LYS A 158 -6.34 -10.69 -26.69
N LEU A 159 -5.96 -9.57 -27.26
CA LEU A 159 -6.06 -8.27 -26.60
C LEU A 159 -7.54 -7.85 -26.51
N ASP A 160 -8.08 -7.84 -25.30
CA ASP A 160 -9.49 -7.45 -25.07
C ASP A 160 -9.66 -5.95 -24.93
N SER A 161 -8.71 -5.29 -24.21
CA SER A 161 -8.80 -3.85 -23.96
C SER A 161 -7.47 -3.25 -23.48
N ILE A 162 -7.34 -1.94 -23.69
CA ILE A 162 -6.27 -1.11 -23.14
C ILE A 162 -6.89 0.01 -22.31
N ILE A 163 -6.60 0.03 -21.02
CA ILE A 163 -7.14 0.99 -20.06
C ILE A 163 -6.04 1.93 -19.60
N ARG A 164 -6.17 3.21 -19.92
CA ARG A 164 -5.22 4.25 -19.51
C ARG A 164 -5.72 4.94 -18.23
N ALA A 165 -4.92 5.01 -17.19
CA ALA A 165 -5.30 5.73 -15.98
C ALA A 165 -5.65 7.20 -16.23
N SER A 166 -5.15 7.80 -17.30
CA SER A 166 -5.48 9.18 -17.70
C SER A 166 -6.90 9.37 -18.22
N SER A 167 -7.56 8.30 -18.69
CA SER A 167 -8.96 8.32 -19.13
C SER A 167 -9.96 7.95 -18.03
N LEU A 168 -9.47 7.52 -16.87
CA LEU A 168 -10.30 7.21 -15.70
C LEU A 168 -10.53 8.47 -14.85
N ASP A 169 -11.58 8.44 -14.03
CA ASP A 169 -11.89 9.51 -13.09
C ASP A 169 -10.70 9.91 -12.24
N LYS A 170 -10.51 11.20 -12.02
CA LYS A 170 -9.39 11.72 -11.21
C LYS A 170 -9.61 11.48 -9.71
N LYS A 171 -10.85 11.41 -9.27
CA LYS A 171 -11.28 11.09 -7.90
C LYS A 171 -11.61 9.60 -7.76
N PHE A 172 -11.80 9.18 -6.55
CA PHE A 172 -12.02 7.79 -6.16
C PHE A 172 -13.40 7.63 -5.52
N PRO A 173 -14.16 6.56 -5.84
CA PRO A 173 -15.44 6.29 -5.20
C PRO A 173 -15.26 6.03 -3.69
N PHE A 174 -16.25 6.47 -2.90
CA PHE A 174 -16.26 6.33 -1.45
C PHE A 174 -17.70 6.06 -0.96
N PRO A 175 -17.94 5.20 0.01
CA PRO A 175 -16.94 4.36 0.73
C PRO A 175 -16.52 3.07 -0.01
N ASP A 176 -17.21 2.73 -1.07
CA ASP A 176 -17.01 1.49 -1.85
C ASP A 176 -16.92 1.79 -3.36
N PRO A 177 -16.47 0.82 -4.19
CA PRO A 177 -16.22 1.02 -5.62
C PRO A 177 -17.45 1.40 -6.45
N THR A 178 -18.66 1.14 -5.95
CA THR A 178 -19.93 1.41 -6.65
C THR A 178 -20.57 2.74 -6.25
N SER A 179 -20.00 3.40 -5.23
CA SER A 179 -20.51 4.65 -4.67
C SER A 179 -20.40 5.82 -5.65
N LYS A 180 -21.38 6.72 -5.60
CA LYS A 180 -21.39 7.98 -6.38
C LYS A 180 -20.60 9.11 -5.67
N GLU A 181 -20.36 9.01 -4.36
CA GLU A 181 -19.50 9.96 -3.66
C GLU A 181 -18.07 9.78 -4.14
N MET A 182 -17.39 10.89 -4.44
CA MET A 182 -16.05 10.88 -5.02
C MET A 182 -15.08 11.69 -4.14
N ARG A 183 -13.96 11.08 -3.75
CA ARG A 183 -12.91 11.69 -2.90
C ARG A 183 -11.55 11.73 -3.58
N ASP A 184 -10.63 12.54 -3.05
CA ASP A 184 -9.29 12.76 -3.63
C ASP A 184 -8.33 11.57 -3.45
N ARG A 185 -8.65 10.66 -2.54
CA ARG A 185 -7.89 9.43 -2.26
C ARG A 185 -8.83 8.21 -2.23
N PRO A 186 -8.30 7.00 -2.47
CA PRO A 186 -9.08 5.76 -2.28
C PRO A 186 -9.65 5.64 -0.86
N ALA A 187 -10.77 4.94 -0.72
CA ALA A 187 -11.52 4.84 0.53
C ALA A 187 -10.67 4.46 1.75
N TYR A 188 -9.71 3.53 1.60
CA TYR A 188 -8.87 3.08 2.72
C TYR A 188 -7.98 4.18 3.32
N TYR A 189 -7.69 5.28 2.60
CA TYR A 189 -6.92 6.40 3.15
C TYR A 189 -7.63 7.12 4.31
N TYR A 190 -8.96 7.07 4.33
CA TYR A 190 -9.78 7.77 5.32
C TYR A 190 -10.01 6.95 6.59
N ASN A 191 -9.62 5.67 6.57
CA ASN A 191 -9.62 4.80 7.73
C ASN A 191 -8.18 4.63 8.24
N GLN A 192 -7.95 5.04 9.47
CA GLN A 192 -6.62 5.00 10.09
C GLN A 192 -6.67 4.31 11.44
N SER A 193 -5.54 3.77 11.83
CA SER A 193 -5.34 3.15 13.14
C SER A 193 -4.12 3.73 13.84
N SER A 194 -4.15 3.70 15.15
CA SER A 194 -3.13 4.27 16.02
C SER A 194 -2.98 3.42 17.28
N VAL A 195 -1.82 3.45 17.89
CA VAL A 195 -1.62 2.91 19.22
C VAL A 195 -1.14 3.99 20.20
N ILE A 196 -1.47 3.81 21.48
CA ILE A 196 -0.78 4.45 22.59
C ILE A 196 0.16 3.41 23.19
N PRO A 197 1.47 3.44 22.80
CA PRO A 197 2.43 2.48 23.32
C PRO A 197 2.72 2.80 24.79
N TYR A 198 2.76 1.76 25.65
CA TYR A 198 3.06 1.90 27.05
C TYR A 198 3.93 0.76 27.57
N ARG A 199 4.60 1.02 28.70
CA ARG A 199 5.28 0.02 29.52
C ARG A 199 4.99 0.27 30.99
N ILE A 200 5.29 -0.71 31.82
CA ILE A 200 5.27 -0.55 33.29
C ILE A 200 6.73 -0.53 33.75
N LYS A 201 7.17 0.58 34.29
CA LYS A 201 8.50 0.76 34.88
C LYS A 201 8.36 1.11 36.37
N ASP A 202 9.03 0.37 37.23
CA ASP A 202 8.99 0.55 38.70
C ASP A 202 7.53 0.61 39.22
N GLY A 203 6.65 -0.21 38.60
CA GLY A 203 5.25 -0.27 38.92
C GLY A 203 4.40 0.93 38.49
N LYS A 204 4.93 1.83 37.68
CA LYS A 204 4.22 2.99 37.12
C LYS A 204 4.12 2.88 35.60
N PRO A 205 2.99 3.30 35.00
CA PRO A 205 2.86 3.35 33.55
C PRO A 205 3.69 4.50 32.97
N GLU A 206 4.40 4.23 31.90
CA GLU A 206 5.02 5.21 31.02
C GLU A 206 4.48 5.04 29.61
N PHE A 207 4.28 6.16 28.90
CA PHE A 207 3.79 6.20 27.52
C PHE A 207 4.86 6.66 26.57
N LEU A 208 4.96 6.04 25.42
CA LEU A 208 5.91 6.43 24.38
C LEU A 208 5.25 7.44 23.43
N LEU A 209 5.87 8.59 23.29
CA LEU A 209 5.56 9.52 22.22
C LEU A 209 6.74 9.62 21.24
N VAL A 210 6.39 9.90 19.99
CA VAL A 210 7.35 10.17 18.91
C VAL A 210 7.11 11.57 18.34
N ARG A 211 8.11 12.14 17.69
CA ARG A 211 7.87 13.39 16.96
C ARG A 211 7.14 13.11 15.64
N SER A 212 6.34 14.06 15.20
CA SER A 212 5.74 14.02 13.87
C SER A 212 6.83 13.96 12.79
N SER A 213 6.53 13.48 11.58
CA SER A 213 7.49 13.37 10.46
C SER A 213 8.27 14.66 10.16
N LYS A 214 7.69 15.83 10.45
CA LYS A 214 8.35 17.15 10.36
C LYS A 214 8.96 17.62 11.68
N GLN A 215 9.07 16.77 12.69
CA GLN A 215 9.63 17.02 14.03
C GLN A 215 9.00 18.19 14.81
N LYS A 216 7.79 18.65 14.43
CA LYS A 216 7.17 19.84 15.02
C LYS A 216 6.37 19.56 16.29
N HIS A 217 5.88 18.35 16.48
CA HIS A 217 4.93 18.00 17.55
C HIS A 217 5.18 16.59 18.07
N TRP A 218 4.81 16.36 19.32
CA TRP A 218 4.73 15.02 19.90
C TRP A 218 3.38 14.38 19.53
N VAL A 219 3.45 13.14 19.08
CA VAL A 219 2.32 12.35 18.58
C VAL A 219 2.47 10.89 19.03
N VAL A 220 1.41 10.11 18.88
CA VAL A 220 1.46 8.64 18.93
C VAL A 220 1.60 8.07 17.52
N PRO A 221 2.15 6.87 17.33
CA PRO A 221 2.23 6.21 16.04
C PRO A 221 0.85 6.03 15.40
N LYS A 222 0.73 6.39 14.14
CA LYS A 222 -0.54 6.41 13.43
C LYS A 222 -0.37 6.36 11.93
N GLY A 223 -1.12 5.52 11.26
CA GLY A 223 -1.16 5.51 9.81
C GLY A 223 -2.44 4.98 9.17
N ILE A 224 -2.38 4.86 7.87
CA ILE A 224 -3.49 4.36 7.06
C ILE A 224 -3.67 2.87 7.33
N SER A 225 -4.91 2.47 7.69
CA SER A 225 -5.21 1.05 7.89
C SER A 225 -5.03 0.28 6.58
N GLU A 226 -4.18 -0.72 6.61
CA GLU A 226 -3.94 -1.58 5.45
C GLU A 226 -5.18 -2.45 5.18
N PRO A 227 -5.75 -2.46 3.96
CA PRO A 227 -7.06 -3.07 3.71
C PRO A 227 -7.14 -4.58 3.98
N TRP A 228 -6.01 -5.29 4.01
CA TRP A 228 -5.94 -6.73 4.29
C TRP A 228 -5.56 -7.07 5.74
N LEU A 229 -5.30 -6.05 6.57
CA LEU A 229 -4.98 -6.21 7.99
C LEU A 229 -6.17 -5.79 8.86
N THR A 230 -6.20 -6.33 10.08
CA THR A 230 -7.06 -5.76 11.12
C THR A 230 -6.56 -4.38 11.50
N LEU A 231 -7.41 -3.55 12.13
CA LEU A 231 -7.01 -2.23 12.61
C LEU A 231 -5.87 -2.32 13.64
N GLN A 232 -5.89 -3.35 14.50
CA GLN A 232 -4.83 -3.61 15.47
C GLN A 232 -3.50 -3.98 14.78
N ALA A 233 -3.53 -4.87 13.79
CA ALA A 233 -2.34 -5.26 13.05
C ALA A 233 -1.76 -4.08 12.24
N SER A 234 -2.61 -3.24 11.64
CA SER A 234 -2.17 -2.00 10.98
C SER A 234 -1.54 -1.03 11.98
N ALA A 235 -2.13 -0.87 13.17
CA ALA A 235 -1.60 0.01 14.21
C ALA A 235 -0.27 -0.51 14.77
N ALA A 236 -0.10 -1.84 14.92
CA ALA A 236 1.17 -2.45 15.30
C ALA A 236 2.28 -2.20 14.27
N LYS A 237 1.94 -2.31 12.97
CA LYS A 237 2.86 -2.01 11.88
C LYS A 237 3.34 -0.55 11.92
N GLU A 238 2.43 0.39 12.10
CA GLU A 238 2.77 1.81 12.22
C GLU A 238 3.62 2.09 13.47
N ALA A 239 3.38 1.37 14.58
CA ALA A 239 4.21 1.47 15.78
C ALA A 239 5.65 0.98 15.54
N PHE A 240 5.80 -0.10 14.78
CA PHE A 240 7.11 -0.59 14.37
C PHE A 240 7.84 0.42 13.48
N GLU A 241 7.19 0.92 12.44
CA GLU A 241 7.78 1.85 11.48
C GLU A 241 8.07 3.22 12.11
N GLU A 242 7.06 3.86 12.73
CA GLU A 242 7.15 5.23 13.23
C GLU A 242 7.82 5.37 14.61
N ALA A 243 7.75 4.34 15.45
CA ALA A 243 8.28 4.40 16.82
C ALA A 243 9.36 3.35 17.16
N GLY A 244 9.61 2.39 16.27
CA GLY A 244 10.58 1.32 16.50
C GLY A 244 10.21 0.46 17.72
N VAL A 245 8.94 0.11 17.88
CA VAL A 245 8.46 -0.72 18.99
C VAL A 245 7.61 -1.89 18.51
N GLU A 246 7.73 -3.01 19.22
CA GLU A 246 6.92 -4.20 19.05
C GLU A 246 6.25 -4.57 20.38
N GLY A 247 5.06 -5.15 20.30
CA GLY A 247 4.35 -5.57 21.51
C GLY A 247 2.91 -6.02 21.24
N ASP A 248 2.15 -6.17 22.30
CA ASP A 248 0.76 -6.65 22.24
C ASP A 248 -0.20 -5.46 22.13
N VAL A 249 -0.92 -5.40 21.03
CA VAL A 249 -2.03 -4.44 20.85
C VAL A 249 -3.28 -5.00 21.49
N GLY A 250 -3.91 -4.21 22.36
CA GLY A 250 -5.15 -4.60 23.02
C GLY A 250 -6.31 -4.83 22.04
N SER A 251 -7.19 -5.76 22.36
CA SER A 251 -8.37 -6.08 21.54
C SER A 251 -9.41 -4.97 21.53
N GLU A 252 -9.55 -4.25 22.66
CA GLU A 252 -10.52 -3.16 22.81
C GLU A 252 -9.88 -1.81 22.52
N SER A 253 -10.59 -0.99 21.78
CA SER A 253 -10.14 0.37 21.49
C SER A 253 -10.33 1.29 22.69
N LEU A 254 -9.43 2.23 22.85
CA LEU A 254 -9.54 3.32 23.81
C LEU A 254 -10.57 4.37 23.39
N GLY A 255 -10.81 4.49 22.09
CA GLY A 255 -11.71 5.43 21.46
C GLY A 255 -11.32 5.70 20.02
N SER A 256 -11.98 6.67 19.41
CA SER A 256 -11.68 7.16 18.07
C SER A 256 -11.73 8.67 18.02
N TYR A 257 -11.08 9.25 17.03
CA TYR A 257 -11.21 10.67 16.73
C TYR A 257 -11.20 10.91 15.21
N LYS A 258 -11.59 12.11 14.80
CA LYS A 258 -11.71 12.48 13.42
C LYS A 258 -10.91 13.75 13.13
N TYR A 259 -10.41 13.88 11.91
CA TYR A 259 -9.73 15.09 11.46
C TYR A 259 -9.79 15.21 9.94
N GLU A 260 -9.73 16.46 9.45
CA GLU A 260 -9.77 16.76 8.03
C GLU A 260 -8.41 16.54 7.35
N LYS A 261 -8.40 15.76 6.28
CA LYS A 261 -7.25 15.56 5.39
C LYS A 261 -7.71 15.11 4.01
N TRP A 262 -6.98 15.53 2.98
CA TRP A 262 -7.30 15.21 1.59
C TRP A 262 -8.73 15.58 1.15
N GLY A 263 -9.23 16.70 1.67
CA GLY A 263 -10.54 17.23 1.34
C GLY A 263 -11.72 16.45 1.93
N ALA A 264 -11.47 15.59 2.93
CA ALA A 264 -12.53 14.86 3.63
C ALA A 264 -12.09 14.42 5.03
N GLU A 265 -13.06 14.02 5.83
CA GLU A 265 -12.86 13.52 7.19
C GLU A 265 -12.18 12.15 7.19
N CYS A 266 -11.09 12.04 7.97
CA CYS A 266 -10.41 10.78 8.29
C CYS A 266 -10.82 10.34 9.70
N SER A 267 -11.12 9.06 9.89
CA SER A 267 -11.38 8.44 11.18
C SER A 267 -10.16 7.66 11.67
N VAL A 268 -9.77 7.84 12.93
CA VAL A 268 -8.63 7.14 13.55
C VAL A 268 -9.13 6.33 14.74
N GLN A 269 -8.94 5.02 14.68
CA GLN A 269 -9.21 4.13 15.82
C GLN A 269 -7.93 3.98 16.64
N VAL A 270 -8.03 4.13 17.97
CA VAL A 270 -6.87 4.15 18.88
C VAL A 270 -6.90 2.94 19.82
N TYR A 271 -5.78 2.22 19.89
CA TYR A 271 -5.64 1.03 20.75
C TYR A 271 -4.51 1.20 21.77
N PRO A 272 -4.58 0.54 22.93
CA PRO A 272 -3.43 0.43 23.84
C PRO A 272 -2.44 -0.58 23.25
N MET A 273 -1.12 -0.37 23.46
CA MET A 273 -0.08 -1.33 23.07
C MET A 273 0.92 -1.51 24.19
N LEU A 274 0.96 -2.70 24.77
CA LEU A 274 2.01 -3.07 25.72
C LEU A 274 3.30 -3.36 24.95
N VAL A 275 4.29 -2.48 25.08
CA VAL A 275 5.59 -2.64 24.42
C VAL A 275 6.39 -3.74 25.09
N LYS A 276 6.87 -4.69 24.30
CA LYS A 276 7.76 -5.80 24.72
C LYS A 276 9.18 -5.61 24.26
N ASN A 277 9.35 -5.11 23.02
CA ASN A 277 10.65 -4.91 22.42
C ASN A 277 10.78 -3.48 21.92
N LEU A 278 11.98 -2.93 22.13
CA LEU A 278 12.39 -1.65 21.58
C LEU A 278 13.46 -1.93 20.52
N ILE A 279 13.18 -1.58 19.27
CA ILE A 279 14.11 -1.75 18.16
C ILE A 279 15.33 -0.86 18.41
N PRO A 280 16.57 -1.36 18.25
CA PRO A 280 17.78 -0.55 18.32
C PRO A 280 17.69 0.67 17.41
N GLU A 281 18.30 1.79 17.84
CA GLU A 281 18.16 3.06 17.11
C GLU A 281 18.75 3.00 15.70
N ASP A 282 19.80 2.24 15.50
CA ASP A 282 20.47 2.02 14.20
C ASP A 282 19.65 1.13 13.24
N GLU A 283 18.78 0.28 13.77
CA GLU A 283 17.86 -0.60 13.01
C GLU A 283 16.48 0.03 12.79
N TRP A 284 16.14 1.10 13.52
CA TRP A 284 14.84 1.75 13.41
C TRP A 284 14.76 2.65 12.17
N GLU A 285 13.82 2.33 11.26
CA GLU A 285 13.69 3.00 9.96
C GLU A 285 13.45 4.50 10.07
N GLU A 286 12.52 4.94 10.94
CA GLU A 286 12.17 6.35 11.12
C GLU A 286 12.87 7.00 12.34
N ARG A 287 14.08 6.55 12.70
CA ARG A 287 14.87 7.06 13.84
C ARG A 287 15.01 8.58 13.92
N HIS A 288 14.92 9.25 12.76
CA HIS A 288 14.96 10.71 12.70
C HIS A 288 13.83 11.40 13.48
N ARG A 289 12.75 10.69 13.80
CA ARG A 289 11.64 11.23 14.62
C ARG A 289 12.05 11.40 16.06
N GLY A 290 12.89 10.54 16.60
CA GLY A 290 13.13 10.42 18.03
C GLY A 290 11.92 9.91 18.79
N ARG A 291 12.14 9.33 19.97
CA ARG A 291 11.11 8.77 20.85
C ARG A 291 11.44 9.05 22.31
N GLU A 292 10.41 9.22 23.13
CA GLU A 292 10.58 9.52 24.55
C GLU A 292 9.51 8.82 25.40
N TRP A 293 9.93 8.20 26.48
CA TRP A 293 9.06 7.63 27.49
C TRP A 293 8.67 8.71 28.52
N LEU A 294 7.39 8.88 28.76
CA LEU A 294 6.83 9.96 29.57
C LEU A 294 5.86 9.40 30.58
N SER A 295 5.75 10.02 31.74
CA SER A 295 4.65 9.79 32.66
C SER A 295 3.30 10.15 32.01
N PRO A 296 2.17 9.65 32.54
CA PRO A 296 0.85 10.00 32.00
C PRO A 296 0.61 11.51 31.90
N ASP A 297 0.98 12.27 32.92
CA ASP A 297 0.74 13.71 32.97
C ASP A 297 1.62 14.44 31.94
N GLU A 298 2.91 14.10 31.84
CA GLU A 298 3.79 14.67 30.81
C GLU A 298 3.34 14.32 29.40
N ALA A 299 2.88 13.10 29.15
CA ALA A 299 2.35 12.69 27.85
C ALA A 299 1.08 13.50 27.49
N ILE A 300 0.18 13.72 28.44
CA ILE A 300 -1.03 14.54 28.26
C ILE A 300 -0.68 16.01 27.99
N GLU A 301 0.36 16.53 28.64
CA GLU A 301 0.81 17.90 28.43
C GLU A 301 1.42 18.08 27.03
N ARG A 302 2.33 17.18 26.64
CA ARG A 302 3.13 17.32 25.41
C ARG A 302 2.41 16.93 24.14
N ILE A 303 1.41 16.02 24.19
CA ILE A 303 0.72 15.55 23.00
C ILE A 303 -0.10 16.68 22.38
N LYS A 304 0.09 16.90 21.07
CA LYS A 304 -0.62 17.95 20.35
C LYS A 304 -2.11 17.64 20.19
N GLN A 305 -2.46 16.38 19.91
CA GLN A 305 -3.81 15.97 19.56
C GLN A 305 -4.69 15.93 20.81
N ALA A 306 -5.61 16.89 20.93
CA ALA A 306 -6.44 17.06 22.13
C ALA A 306 -7.31 15.83 22.43
N GLU A 307 -7.82 15.16 21.40
CA GLU A 307 -8.68 13.98 21.48
C GLU A 307 -7.95 12.75 22.07
N LEU A 308 -6.63 12.71 22.02
CA LEU A 308 -5.83 11.63 22.63
C LEU A 308 -5.65 11.80 24.14
N LYS A 309 -5.76 13.02 24.67
CA LYS A 309 -5.58 13.29 26.11
C LYS A 309 -6.53 12.46 27.01
N PRO A 310 -7.85 12.43 26.75
CA PRO A 310 -8.76 11.59 27.53
C PRO A 310 -8.47 10.08 27.35
N MET A 311 -7.95 9.64 26.20
CA MET A 311 -7.60 8.23 25.97
C MET A 311 -6.36 7.83 26.75
N ILE A 312 -5.31 8.67 26.83
CA ILE A 312 -4.15 8.47 27.69
C ILE A 312 -4.58 8.40 29.16
N LYS A 313 -5.42 9.34 29.61
CA LYS A 313 -5.97 9.33 30.99
C LYS A 313 -6.79 8.08 31.30
N LYS A 314 -7.61 7.63 30.35
CA LYS A 314 -8.38 6.37 30.46
C LYS A 314 -7.44 5.17 30.63
N LEU A 315 -6.42 5.06 29.76
CA LEU A 315 -5.46 3.97 29.80
C LEU A 315 -4.66 3.96 31.11
N ALA A 316 -4.17 5.10 31.56
CA ALA A 316 -3.46 5.21 32.85
C ALA A 316 -4.31 4.67 34.00
N LYS A 317 -5.58 5.09 34.13
CA LYS A 317 -6.51 4.59 35.14
C LYS A 317 -6.79 3.09 35.04
N MET A 318 -6.86 2.54 33.81
CA MET A 318 -7.04 1.09 33.62
C MET A 318 -5.84 0.31 34.15
N LEU A 319 -4.62 0.78 33.87
CA LEU A 319 -3.38 0.15 34.31
C LEU A 319 -3.18 0.21 35.83
N GLU A 320 -3.55 1.31 36.46
CA GLU A 320 -3.54 1.46 37.93
C GLU A 320 -4.49 0.46 38.61
N LYS A 321 -5.71 0.31 38.08
CA LYS A 321 -6.71 -0.65 38.62
C LYS A 321 -6.28 -2.12 38.47
N GLN A 322 -5.53 -2.44 37.40
CA GLN A 322 -4.98 -3.79 37.22
C GLN A 322 -3.90 -4.13 38.25
N LYS A 323 -3.13 -3.13 38.70
CA LYS A 323 -2.14 -3.28 39.77
C LYS A 323 -2.75 -3.54 41.13
N SER A 324 -3.89 -2.90 41.45
CA SER A 324 -4.56 -3.06 42.74
C SER A 324 -5.29 -4.42 42.89
N LYS A 325 -5.37 -5.21 41.84
CA LYS A 325 -6.00 -6.56 41.84
C LYS A 325 -4.98 -7.71 41.86
N LYS A 326 -3.70 -7.42 41.76
CA LYS A 326 -2.60 -8.39 41.92
C LYS A 326 -1.90 -8.18 43.23
#